data_b33dd484b1f669fb4585f67290b68584
#
_entry.id   b33dd484b1f669fb4585f67290b68584
#
_cell.length_a   1.000
_cell.length_b   1.000
_cell.length_c   1.000
_cell.angle_alpha   90.00
_cell.angle_beta   90.00
_cell.angle_gamma   90.00
#
_symmetry.space_group_name_H-M   'P 1'
#
loop_
_entity.id
_entity.type
_entity.pdbx_description
1 polymer ?
#
loop_
_entity_poly.entity_id
_entity_poly.type
_entity_poly.pdbx_seq_one_letter_code
_entity_poly.pdbx_strand_id
1 'polypeptide(L)'
;SLHILDVATNAFKAKATLVKIIIEEKEEFIQVSIEDDGCGMSDEVLQQVTNPFFTSRTTRKVGLGIPLFKQTCEQTGGYFNIVSQVGVGTCVTACMYTNSIDAIPLGDIGESIFVLVINPYDIDIWVKMTFKDPQKDEFLIDTREFKKILDGISLKEPSIMVWIKEYIQSGLS
;
A
#
# COMPACT_ATOMS: atom_id res chain seq x y z
N SER A 1 -8.57 1.38 0.21
CA SER A 1 -7.64 2.48 -0.02
C SER A 1 -7.05 3.03 1.26
N LEU A 2 -7.87 3.34 2.28
CA LEU A 2 -7.38 3.85 3.56
C LEU A 2 -6.41 2.87 4.24
N HIS A 3 -6.72 1.59 4.20
CA HIS A 3 -5.86 0.55 4.79
C HIS A 3 -4.54 0.38 4.03
N ILE A 4 -4.54 0.50 2.71
CA ILE A 4 -3.32 0.47 1.90
C ILE A 4 -2.41 1.63 2.29
N LEU A 5 -2.98 2.83 2.42
CA LEU A 5 -2.25 4.02 2.83
C LEU A 5 -1.67 3.88 4.23
N ASP A 6 -2.45 3.36 5.18
CA ASP A 6 -2.00 3.13 6.56
C ASP A 6 -0.81 2.17 6.62
N VAL A 7 -0.87 1.06 5.89
CA VAL A 7 0.23 0.08 5.84
C VAL A 7 1.47 0.66 5.15
N ALA A 8 1.29 1.34 4.01
CA ALA A 8 2.40 1.95 3.29
C ALA A 8 3.09 3.07 4.10
N THR A 9 2.33 3.83 4.89
CA THR A 9 2.92 4.87 5.75
C THR A 9 3.72 4.28 6.92
N ASN A 10 3.47 3.05 7.34
CA ASN A 10 4.35 2.35 8.28
C ASN A 10 5.74 2.12 7.70
N ALA A 11 5.85 1.86 6.39
CA ALA A 11 7.13 1.77 5.70
C ALA A 11 7.95 3.07 5.77
N PHE A 12 7.27 4.22 5.72
CA PHE A 12 7.93 5.53 5.87
C PHE A 12 8.55 5.68 7.26
N LYS A 13 7.83 5.26 8.30
CA LYS A 13 8.34 5.26 9.69
C LYS A 13 9.50 4.27 9.88
N ALA A 14 9.51 3.18 9.13
CA ALA A 14 10.57 2.18 9.12
C ALA A 14 11.80 2.60 8.29
N LYS A 15 11.84 3.82 7.77
CA LYS A 15 12.92 4.37 6.94
C LYS A 15 13.19 3.54 5.69
N ALA A 16 12.15 3.02 5.07
CA ALA A 16 12.25 2.36 3.78
C ALA A 16 12.76 3.31 2.70
N THR A 17 13.43 2.78 1.69
CA THR A 17 13.84 3.52 0.50
C THR A 17 12.92 3.23 -0.68
N LEU A 18 12.28 2.07 -0.69
CA LEU A 18 11.35 1.61 -1.71
C LEU A 18 10.15 0.92 -1.07
N VAL A 19 8.96 1.26 -1.54
CA VAL A 19 7.71 0.55 -1.24
C VAL A 19 7.13 0.02 -2.55
N LYS A 20 6.90 -1.30 -2.60
CA LYS A 20 6.24 -1.96 -3.72
C LYS A 20 4.82 -2.33 -3.34
N ILE A 21 3.87 -1.99 -4.19
CA ILE A 21 2.45 -2.30 -4.01
C ILE A 21 1.98 -3.06 -5.23
N ILE A 22 1.44 -4.25 -5.01
CA ILE A 22 0.83 -5.08 -6.05
C ILE A 22 -0.64 -5.24 -5.71
N ILE A 23 -1.52 -4.90 -6.63
CA ILE A 23 -2.97 -5.06 -6.50
C ILE A 23 -3.43 -5.95 -7.64
N GLU A 24 -4.05 -7.07 -7.29
CA GLU A 24 -4.59 -8.02 -8.25
C GLU A 24 -6.10 -8.13 -8.07
N GLU A 25 -6.85 -7.61 -9.02
CA GLU A 25 -8.30 -7.76 -9.08
C GLU A 25 -8.63 -9.05 -9.82
N LYS A 26 -9.34 -9.96 -9.15
CA LYS A 26 -9.86 -11.21 -9.71
C LYS A 26 -11.39 -11.19 -9.66
N GLU A 27 -12.05 -12.20 -10.26
CA GLU A 27 -13.51 -12.27 -10.28
C GLU A 27 -14.14 -12.26 -8.89
N GLU A 28 -13.57 -12.99 -7.96
CA GLU A 28 -14.16 -13.22 -6.63
C GLU A 28 -13.41 -12.52 -5.50
N PHE A 29 -12.19 -12.07 -5.73
CA PHE A 29 -11.37 -11.47 -4.69
C PHE A 29 -10.43 -10.39 -5.22
N ILE A 30 -9.96 -9.57 -4.30
CA ILE A 30 -8.87 -8.63 -4.52
C ILE A 30 -7.73 -9.01 -3.59
N GLN A 31 -6.53 -9.14 -4.13
CA GLN A 31 -5.32 -9.35 -3.36
C GLN A 31 -4.44 -8.11 -3.42
N VAL A 32 -3.93 -7.71 -2.27
CA VAL A 32 -3.01 -6.59 -2.13
C VAL A 32 -1.76 -7.08 -1.45
N SER A 33 -0.60 -6.81 -2.03
CA SER A 33 0.71 -7.03 -1.40
C SER A 33 1.44 -5.71 -1.27
N ILE A 34 1.98 -5.45 -0.08
CA ILE A 34 2.77 -4.24 0.20
C ILE A 34 4.09 -4.70 0.81
N GLU A 35 5.18 -4.42 0.12
CA GLU A 35 6.54 -4.80 0.51
C GLU A 35 7.39 -3.55 0.67
N ASP A 36 8.15 -3.47 1.75
CA ASP A 36 9.12 -2.42 1.99
C ASP A 36 10.50 -2.98 2.38
N ASP A 37 11.52 -2.21 2.15
CA ASP A 37 12.92 -2.47 2.53
C ASP A 37 13.33 -1.70 3.79
N GLY A 38 12.40 -1.39 4.66
CA GLY A 38 12.66 -0.69 5.92
C GLY A 38 13.38 -1.53 6.96
N CYS A 39 13.46 -1.03 8.18
CA CYS A 39 14.18 -1.69 9.25
C CYS A 39 13.58 -3.04 9.71
N GLY A 40 12.37 -3.35 9.30
CA GLY A 40 11.66 -4.55 9.73
C GLY A 40 11.22 -4.51 11.19
N MET A 41 10.66 -5.61 11.63
CA MET A 41 10.15 -5.79 12.99
C MET A 41 10.62 -7.12 13.57
N SER A 42 10.94 -7.12 14.87
CA SER A 42 11.13 -8.36 15.62
C SER A 42 9.81 -9.12 15.77
N ASP A 43 9.88 -10.41 16.10
CA ASP A 43 8.67 -11.21 16.33
C ASP A 43 7.80 -10.62 17.45
N GLU A 44 8.40 -10.06 18.49
CA GLU A 44 7.69 -9.41 19.59
C GLU A 44 6.90 -8.18 19.12
N VAL A 45 7.53 -7.31 18.33
CA VAL A 45 6.88 -6.13 17.76
C VAL A 45 5.80 -6.55 16.76
N LEU A 46 6.05 -7.57 15.95
CA LEU A 46 5.11 -8.09 14.98
C LEU A 46 3.80 -8.58 15.66
N GLN A 47 3.92 -9.31 16.77
CA GLN A 47 2.78 -9.72 17.56
C GLN A 47 2.00 -8.54 18.12
N GLN A 48 2.67 -7.49 18.55
CA GLN A 48 2.04 -6.27 19.08
C GLN A 48 1.25 -5.51 17.99
N VAL A 49 1.81 -5.34 16.79
CA VAL A 49 1.16 -4.57 15.72
C VAL A 49 -0.05 -5.27 15.12
N THR A 50 -0.10 -6.60 15.19
CA THR A 50 -1.24 -7.40 14.70
C THR A 50 -2.36 -7.54 15.71
N ASN A 51 -2.12 -7.23 16.98
CA ASN A 51 -3.10 -7.36 18.05
C ASN A 51 -3.67 -5.98 18.45
N PRO A 52 -4.99 -5.74 18.25
CA PRO A 52 -5.60 -4.46 18.54
C PRO A 52 -5.55 -4.09 20.05
N PHE A 53 -5.39 -5.09 20.93
CA PHE A 53 -5.33 -4.86 22.39
C PHE A 53 -3.96 -4.41 22.91
N PHE A 54 -2.89 -4.64 22.15
CA PHE A 54 -1.54 -4.21 22.52
C PHE A 54 -1.24 -2.75 22.19
N THR A 55 -2.05 -2.10 21.35
CA THR A 55 -1.78 -0.74 20.87
C THR A 55 -2.09 0.35 21.87
N SER A 56 -2.66 0.03 23.05
CA SER A 56 -3.27 1.03 23.93
C SER A 56 -2.31 1.79 24.86
N ARG A 57 -1.07 1.40 25.05
CA ARG A 57 -0.21 2.04 26.06
C ARG A 57 1.22 2.41 25.70
N THR A 58 1.88 1.74 24.75
CA THR A 58 3.32 1.94 24.51
C THR A 58 3.73 2.27 23.09
N THR A 59 2.88 2.09 22.11
CA THR A 59 3.18 2.29 20.70
C THR A 59 2.19 3.20 19.99
N ARG A 60 2.05 4.44 20.48
CA ARG A 60 1.36 5.51 19.75
C ARG A 60 1.92 5.77 18.36
N LYS A 61 2.98 5.05 17.94
CA LYS A 61 3.65 5.20 16.64
C LYS A 61 3.15 4.27 15.57
N VAL A 62 2.45 3.18 15.90
CA VAL A 62 1.83 2.27 14.95
C VAL A 62 0.33 2.42 15.10
N GLY A 63 -0.33 2.97 14.09
CA GLY A 63 -1.78 3.17 14.10
C GLY A 63 -2.55 1.85 14.10
N LEU A 64 -3.88 1.93 14.16
CA LEU A 64 -4.79 0.78 14.09
C LEU A 64 -4.94 0.20 12.68
N GLY A 65 -4.18 0.71 11.70
CA GLY A 65 -4.31 0.34 10.29
C GLY A 65 -4.12 -1.15 10.03
N ILE A 66 -3.08 -1.77 10.58
CA ILE A 66 -2.81 -3.21 10.40
C ILE A 66 -3.91 -4.07 11.03
N PRO A 67 -4.29 -3.90 12.31
CA PRO A 67 -5.39 -4.67 12.90
C PRO A 67 -6.72 -4.50 12.17
N LEU A 68 -7.06 -3.30 11.75
CA LEU A 68 -8.30 -3.02 11.03
C LEU A 68 -8.29 -3.63 9.62
N PHE A 69 -7.16 -3.60 8.93
CA PHE A 69 -7.03 -4.24 7.63
C PHE A 69 -7.18 -5.77 7.74
N LYS A 70 -6.53 -6.37 8.73
CA LYS A 70 -6.68 -7.78 9.06
C LYS A 70 -8.14 -8.14 9.31
N GLN A 71 -8.82 -7.39 10.16
CA GLN A 71 -10.24 -7.61 10.47
C GLN A 71 -11.11 -7.51 9.22
N THR A 72 -10.89 -6.51 8.37
CA THR A 72 -11.61 -6.35 7.10
C THR A 72 -11.45 -7.57 6.20
N CYS A 73 -10.22 -8.08 6.04
CA CYS A 73 -9.96 -9.27 5.25
C CYS A 73 -10.70 -10.49 5.79
N GLU A 74 -10.60 -10.73 7.09
CA GLU A 74 -11.22 -11.87 7.76
C GLU A 74 -12.75 -11.83 7.70
N GLN A 75 -13.37 -10.64 7.84
CA GLN A 75 -14.81 -10.45 7.71
C GLN A 75 -15.35 -10.82 6.33
N THR A 76 -14.56 -10.68 5.28
CA THR A 76 -14.95 -11.11 3.93
C THR A 76 -14.70 -12.59 3.67
N GLY A 77 -14.13 -13.33 4.62
CA GLY A 77 -13.70 -14.71 4.45
C GLY A 77 -12.30 -14.85 3.81
N GLY A 78 -11.62 -13.74 3.59
CA GLY A 78 -10.25 -13.69 3.08
C GLY A 78 -9.20 -13.89 4.18
N TYR A 79 -7.99 -13.44 3.89
CA TYR A 79 -6.88 -13.58 4.83
C TYR A 79 -5.98 -12.35 4.85
N PHE A 80 -5.24 -12.22 5.93
CA PHE A 80 -4.20 -11.22 6.11
C PHE A 80 -2.94 -11.90 6.64
N ASN A 81 -1.83 -11.68 5.98
CA ASN A 81 -0.53 -12.18 6.40
C ASN A 81 0.51 -11.07 6.44
N ILE A 82 1.35 -11.07 7.44
CA ILE A 82 2.46 -10.13 7.57
C ILE A 82 3.72 -10.90 7.95
N VAL A 83 4.78 -10.67 7.18
CA VAL A 83 6.11 -11.23 7.41
C VAL A 83 7.08 -10.08 7.52
N SER A 84 7.93 -10.10 8.54
CA SER A 84 8.92 -9.06 8.76
C SER A 84 10.21 -9.66 9.29
N GLN A 85 11.32 -9.08 8.88
CA GLN A 85 12.66 -9.46 9.34
C GLN A 85 13.46 -8.20 9.63
N VAL A 86 14.03 -8.12 10.83
CA VAL A 86 14.88 -7.00 11.22
C VAL A 86 16.05 -6.85 10.24
N GLY A 87 16.26 -5.64 9.78
CA GLY A 87 17.32 -5.30 8.81
C GLY A 87 17.01 -5.65 7.35
N VAL A 88 15.86 -6.25 7.06
CA VAL A 88 15.45 -6.64 5.69
C VAL A 88 14.22 -5.85 5.25
N GLY A 89 13.15 -5.86 6.03
CA GLY A 89 11.91 -5.16 5.73
C GLY A 89 10.66 -5.93 6.12
N THR A 90 9.53 -5.51 5.57
CA THR A 90 8.20 -6.06 5.88
C THR A 90 7.42 -6.33 4.60
N CYS A 91 6.69 -7.43 4.57
CA CYS A 91 5.76 -7.78 3.51
C CYS A 91 4.37 -8.07 4.11
N VAL A 92 3.37 -7.35 3.65
CA VAL A 92 1.95 -7.55 3.99
C VAL A 92 1.25 -8.12 2.77
N THR A 93 0.47 -9.18 2.96
CA THR A 93 -0.42 -9.74 1.94
C THR A 93 -1.84 -9.80 2.49
N ALA A 94 -2.77 -9.18 1.79
CA ALA A 94 -4.16 -9.09 2.18
C ALA A 94 -5.06 -9.58 1.03
N CYS A 95 -6.01 -10.43 1.35
CA CYS A 95 -7.00 -10.93 0.39
C CYS A 95 -8.41 -10.67 0.93
N MET A 96 -9.26 -10.10 0.10
CA MET A 96 -10.65 -9.78 0.42
C MET A 96 -11.56 -10.32 -0.67
N TYR A 97 -12.57 -11.10 -0.30
CA TYR A 97 -13.59 -11.55 -1.23
C TYR A 97 -14.58 -10.43 -1.53
N THR A 98 -14.83 -10.19 -2.82
CA THR A 98 -15.65 -9.07 -3.30
C THR A 98 -17.14 -9.36 -3.29
N ASN A 99 -17.54 -10.63 -3.23
CA ASN A 99 -18.93 -11.06 -3.16
C ASN A 99 -19.50 -11.11 -1.74
N SER A 100 -18.70 -10.81 -0.73
CA SER A 100 -19.15 -10.70 0.66
C SER A 100 -19.92 -9.38 0.88
N ILE A 101 -21.00 -9.44 1.69
CA ILE A 101 -21.71 -8.24 2.14
C ILE A 101 -20.84 -7.34 3.02
N ASP A 102 -19.79 -7.91 3.63
CA ASP A 102 -18.83 -7.20 4.44
C ASP A 102 -17.67 -6.61 3.62
N ALA A 103 -17.67 -6.83 2.30
CA ALA A 103 -16.64 -6.28 1.43
C ALA A 103 -16.71 -4.76 1.43
N ILE A 104 -15.65 -4.14 1.91
CA ILE A 104 -15.51 -2.69 1.86
C ILE A 104 -14.92 -2.34 0.50
N PRO A 105 -15.53 -1.42 -0.27
CA PRO A 105 -14.94 -0.95 -1.51
C PRO A 105 -13.50 -0.50 -1.27
N LEU A 106 -12.60 -0.80 -2.22
CA LEU A 106 -11.21 -0.36 -2.13
C LEU A 106 -11.06 1.16 -1.99
N GLY A 107 -12.17 1.89 -2.08
CA GLY A 107 -12.22 3.32 -2.04
C GLY A 107 -11.50 3.93 -3.23
N ASP A 108 -11.03 5.14 -3.09
CA ASP A 108 -10.26 5.79 -4.15
C ASP A 108 -8.79 5.31 -4.10
N ILE A 109 -8.51 4.22 -4.83
CA ILE A 109 -7.15 3.69 -4.99
C ILE A 109 -6.25 4.73 -5.65
N GLY A 110 -6.77 5.44 -6.65
CA GLY A 110 -6.03 6.45 -7.38
C GLY A 110 -5.53 7.56 -6.46
N GLU A 111 -6.38 8.06 -5.58
CA GLU A 111 -6.00 9.07 -4.60
C GLU A 111 -4.94 8.54 -3.62
N SER A 112 -5.09 7.31 -3.17
CA SER A 112 -4.10 6.68 -2.27
C SER A 112 -2.74 6.53 -2.95
N ILE A 113 -2.69 6.09 -4.20
CA ILE A 113 -1.47 5.99 -4.99
C ILE A 113 -0.85 7.37 -5.18
N PHE A 114 -1.65 8.37 -5.51
CA PHE A 114 -1.17 9.73 -5.69
C PHE A 114 -0.49 10.27 -4.43
N VAL A 115 -1.14 10.14 -3.27
CA VAL A 115 -0.56 10.58 -1.99
C VAL A 115 0.76 9.88 -1.69
N LEU A 116 0.87 8.59 -2.00
CA LEU A 116 2.11 7.84 -1.80
C LEU A 116 3.22 8.30 -2.76
N VAL A 117 2.89 8.53 -4.01
CA VAL A 117 3.86 8.96 -5.04
C VAL A 117 4.49 10.32 -4.70
N ILE A 118 3.70 11.25 -4.18
CA ILE A 118 4.18 12.60 -3.80
C ILE A 118 4.64 12.67 -2.34
N ASN A 119 4.97 11.54 -1.71
CA ASN A 119 5.34 11.50 -0.30
C ASN A 119 6.47 12.48 0.05
N PRO A 120 6.49 13.01 1.30
CA PRO A 120 7.48 14.03 1.70
C PRO A 120 8.85 13.44 2.06
N TYR A 121 9.00 12.11 2.09
CA TYR A 121 10.20 11.43 2.60
C TYR A 121 11.17 10.99 1.49
N ASP A 122 10.86 11.32 0.25
CA ASP A 122 11.65 10.92 -0.94
C ASP A 122 11.84 9.39 -1.06
N ILE A 123 10.82 8.64 -0.62
CA ILE A 123 10.77 7.19 -0.73
C ILE A 123 10.22 6.84 -2.12
N ASP A 124 10.90 5.92 -2.81
CA ASP A 124 10.43 5.45 -4.09
C ASP A 124 9.22 4.53 -3.95
N ILE A 125 8.26 4.72 -4.84
CA ILE A 125 7.02 3.95 -4.89
C ILE A 125 6.94 3.21 -6.22
N TRP A 126 6.73 1.92 -6.14
CA TRP A 126 6.44 1.06 -7.28
C TRP A 126 5.07 0.43 -7.09
N VAL A 127 4.17 0.65 -8.03
CA VAL A 127 2.80 0.12 -7.99
C VAL A 127 2.52 -0.64 -9.26
N LYS A 128 2.01 -1.84 -9.12
CA LYS A 128 1.44 -2.64 -10.21
C LYS A 128 0.01 -3.01 -9.88
N MET A 129 -0.91 -2.77 -10.80
CA MET A 129 -2.29 -3.22 -10.68
C MET A 129 -2.71 -3.99 -11.91
N THR A 130 -3.28 -5.17 -11.68
CA THR A 130 -3.91 -5.99 -12.71
C THR A 130 -5.41 -6.03 -12.48
N PHE A 131 -6.17 -6.03 -13.57
CA PHE A 131 -7.62 -5.96 -13.53
C PHE A 131 -8.24 -7.31 -13.86
N LYS A 132 -9.46 -7.55 -13.38
CA LYS A 132 -10.24 -8.74 -13.73
C LYS A 132 -10.64 -8.76 -15.20
N ASP A 133 -10.79 -7.59 -15.82
CA ASP A 133 -11.05 -7.46 -17.25
C ASP A 133 -9.78 -7.78 -18.05
N PRO A 134 -9.74 -8.88 -18.83
CA PRO A 134 -8.56 -9.27 -19.59
C PRO A 134 -8.24 -8.32 -20.76
N GLN A 135 -9.15 -7.42 -21.11
CA GLN A 135 -8.91 -6.42 -22.15
C GLN A 135 -8.26 -5.14 -21.59
N LYS A 136 -8.21 -5.03 -20.29
CA LYS A 136 -7.61 -3.88 -19.62
C LYS A 136 -6.13 -4.15 -19.36
N ASP A 137 -5.28 -3.26 -19.89
CA ASP A 137 -3.84 -3.33 -19.66
C ASP A 137 -3.49 -3.17 -18.18
N GLU A 138 -2.42 -3.81 -17.75
CA GLU A 138 -1.90 -3.60 -16.41
C GLU A 138 -1.46 -2.15 -16.20
N PHE A 139 -1.74 -1.63 -15.02
CA PHE A 139 -1.30 -0.30 -14.62
C PHE A 139 0.00 -0.40 -13.84
N LEU A 140 0.97 0.44 -14.20
CA LEU A 140 2.30 0.45 -13.60
C LEU A 140 2.75 1.88 -13.29
N ILE A 141 3.25 2.10 -12.07
CA ILE A 141 3.98 3.31 -11.68
C ILE A 141 5.32 2.89 -11.08
N ASP A 142 6.37 3.59 -11.48
CA ASP A 142 7.69 3.54 -10.84
C ASP A 142 8.22 4.97 -10.72
N THR A 143 8.28 5.49 -9.50
CA THR A 143 8.76 6.87 -9.28
C THR A 143 10.22 7.06 -9.66
N ARG A 144 11.01 6.00 -9.66
CA ARG A 144 12.41 6.04 -10.11
C ARG A 144 12.49 6.37 -11.61
N GLU A 145 11.58 5.82 -12.42
CA GLU A 145 11.49 6.14 -13.85
C GLU A 145 10.98 7.58 -14.06
N PHE A 146 10.00 8.03 -13.28
CA PHE A 146 9.55 9.42 -13.32
C PHE A 146 10.69 10.40 -13.02
N LYS A 147 11.48 10.12 -11.99
CA LYS A 147 12.62 10.95 -11.60
C LYS A 147 13.69 11.04 -12.70
N LYS A 148 13.93 9.96 -13.43
CA LYS A 148 14.85 9.95 -14.58
C LYS A 148 14.35 10.86 -15.71
N ILE A 149 13.06 10.77 -16.04
CA ILE A 149 12.44 11.59 -17.10
C ILE A 149 12.46 13.08 -16.72
N LEU A 150 12.17 13.38 -15.45
CA LEU A 150 12.05 14.76 -14.94
C LEU A 150 13.41 15.44 -14.74
N ASP A 151 14.50 14.69 -14.71
CA ASP A 151 15.89 15.21 -14.66
C ASP A 151 16.10 16.32 -13.62
N GLY A 152 15.76 16.03 -12.35
CA GLY A 152 15.92 16.95 -11.23
C GLY A 152 14.71 17.82 -10.89
N ILE A 153 13.64 17.77 -11.70
CA ILE A 153 12.39 18.44 -11.37
C ILE A 153 11.66 17.60 -10.31
N SER A 154 11.20 18.26 -9.25
CA SER A 154 10.51 17.59 -8.14
C SER A 154 9.16 17.03 -8.58
N LEU A 155 8.81 15.82 -8.06
CA LEU A 155 7.47 15.24 -8.19
C LEU A 155 6.39 16.11 -7.52
N LYS A 156 6.78 17.01 -6.64
CA LYS A 156 5.87 17.95 -5.93
C LYS A 156 5.71 19.28 -6.65
N GLU A 157 6.35 19.47 -7.79
CA GLU A 157 6.08 20.63 -8.64
C GLU A 157 4.60 20.61 -9.07
N PRO A 158 3.84 21.71 -8.91
CA PRO A 158 2.39 21.70 -9.17
C PRO A 158 1.99 21.14 -10.54
N SER A 159 2.72 21.51 -11.60
CA SER A 159 2.47 20.99 -12.95
C SER A 159 2.72 19.48 -13.07
N ILE A 160 3.73 18.97 -12.37
CA ILE A 160 4.05 17.53 -12.33
C ILE A 160 3.02 16.77 -11.52
N MET A 161 2.54 17.30 -10.40
CA MET A 161 1.48 16.69 -9.60
C MET A 161 0.19 16.55 -10.41
N VAL A 162 -0.19 17.55 -11.21
CA VAL A 162 -1.34 17.47 -12.12
C VAL A 162 -1.14 16.35 -13.13
N TRP A 163 0.02 16.27 -13.76
CA TRP A 163 0.35 15.23 -14.72
C TRP A 163 0.31 13.82 -14.10
N ILE A 164 0.87 13.65 -12.89
CA ILE A 164 0.83 12.37 -12.16
C ILE A 164 -0.62 11.96 -11.88
N LYS A 165 -1.45 12.89 -11.44
CA LYS A 165 -2.86 12.65 -11.16
C LYS A 165 -3.63 12.20 -12.41
N GLU A 166 -3.40 12.86 -13.54
CA GLU A 166 -3.99 12.49 -14.83
C GLU A 166 -3.49 11.11 -15.30
N TYR A 167 -2.21 10.81 -15.14
CA TYR A 167 -1.63 9.51 -15.46
C TYR A 167 -2.32 8.38 -14.67
N ILE A 168 -2.49 8.58 -13.36
CA ILE A 168 -3.16 7.62 -12.48
C ILE A 168 -4.62 7.44 -12.91
N GLN A 169 -5.36 8.52 -13.12
CA GLN A 169 -6.76 8.46 -13.51
C GLN A 169 -6.95 7.73 -14.84
N SER A 170 -6.12 8.02 -15.83
CA SER A 170 -6.15 7.35 -17.12
C SER A 170 -5.84 5.86 -17.03
N GLY A 171 -4.85 5.49 -16.23
CA GLY A 171 -4.44 4.09 -16.07
C GLY A 171 -5.42 3.24 -15.28
N LEU A 172 -6.21 3.85 -14.39
CA LEU A 172 -7.21 3.15 -13.59
C LEU A 172 -8.61 3.15 -14.22
N SER A 173 -8.85 4.00 -15.21
CA SER A 173 -10.11 4.00 -15.97
C SER A 173 -10.18 2.80 -16.89
#